data_96571288e23e8111147defe03253e426
#
_entry.id   96571288e23e8111147defe03253e426
#
_cell.length_a   1.000
_cell.length_b   1.000
_cell.length_c   1.000
_cell.angle_alpha   90.00
_cell.angle_beta   90.00
_cell.angle_gamma   90.00
#
_symmetry.space_group_name_H-M   'P 1'
#
loop_
_entity.id
_entity.type
_entity.pdbx_description
1 polymer ?
#
loop_
_entity_poly.entity_id
_entity_poly.type
_entity_poly.pdbx_seq_one_letter_code
_entity_poly.pdbx_strand_id
1 'polypeptide(L)'
;MENQKKKGTLGTTIGYGLGSMVRTGENLWGFYLSYFLVTVAGVGAAAAGTISGVALLLASVWCIFIGYISDNSKSKHGKRRPIMLFAIFPTAILMSLIFIKVDFGGGTLAYYAIVCILFYLFYYTYLVPYDSLGAELTVDYNARTRIRSLCTVILYVSVFVGGTLVMYVQTGFANAGIGGESGSWSWAVMLSCALPMLVFGLIAWAATKGKEPVGEEIAEQPKGENIVKSYLSVLKVKPFLGIAIWSLLYFIGNTILAGTLVYFGVYVLGLSEATASTYFTISMVVTIVMAIPANWLSGKFGKKTALLIAMCVYLVCGLFVCIKGPSGYADGAIIAIGYGITNSIALIVSYSMVYDIGELNEFKFGDSKVAACIGTYTLGMGLAQAIGYSLIGYILAWAGFDAMSMEQSESVLNAITTTETIVPILFMAASAIAVIFLYRITPKNYAALVEALEAKKEGKEYSTEGFEELL
;
A
#
# COMPACT_ATOMS: atom_id res chain seq x y z
N MET A 1 -27.18 -0.54 33.02
CA MET A 1 -26.80 0.75 33.58
C MET A 1 -25.28 0.79 33.67
N GLU A 2 -24.71 1.86 33.17
CA GLU A 2 -23.29 2.19 33.29
C GLU A 2 -22.26 1.25 32.73
N ASN A 3 -22.36 0.94 31.45
CA ASN A 3 -21.22 0.53 30.64
C ASN A 3 -20.35 1.77 30.43
N GLN A 4 -19.43 2.03 31.38
CA GLN A 4 -18.42 3.06 31.24
C GLN A 4 -17.63 2.75 29.96
N LYS A 5 -17.94 3.48 28.88
CA LYS A 5 -17.19 3.53 27.64
C LYS A 5 -15.71 3.72 28.01
N LYS A 6 -14.93 2.64 28.00
CA LYS A 6 -13.49 2.66 28.31
C LYS A 6 -12.83 3.61 27.33
N LYS A 7 -12.63 4.87 27.74
CA LYS A 7 -11.88 5.86 26.97
C LYS A 7 -10.50 5.28 26.70
N GLY A 8 -10.08 5.23 25.45
CA GLY A 8 -8.72 4.86 25.09
C GLY A 8 -7.75 5.79 25.83
N THR A 9 -6.93 5.25 26.71
CA THR A 9 -5.90 6.02 27.40
C THR A 9 -4.86 6.50 26.42
N LEU A 10 -4.11 7.57 26.74
CA LEU A 10 -2.99 8.04 25.90
C LEU A 10 -1.99 6.90 25.62
N GLY A 11 -1.72 6.05 26.61
CA GLY A 11 -0.87 4.86 26.45
C GLY A 11 -1.42 3.85 25.44
N THR A 12 -2.74 3.61 25.41
CA THR A 12 -3.37 2.76 24.39
C THR A 12 -3.23 3.37 23.00
N THR A 13 -3.43 4.68 22.86
CA THR A 13 -3.30 5.39 21.59
C THR A 13 -1.87 5.31 21.05
N ILE A 14 -0.88 5.59 21.90
CA ILE A 14 0.54 5.53 21.51
C ILE A 14 0.95 4.09 21.21
N GLY A 15 0.67 3.15 22.09
CA GLY A 15 1.06 1.75 21.91
C GLY A 15 0.42 1.12 20.68
N TYR A 16 -0.85 1.40 20.41
CA TYR A 16 -1.50 0.96 19.18
C TYR A 16 -0.87 1.63 17.94
N GLY A 17 -0.66 2.96 17.97
CA GLY A 17 -0.06 3.68 16.86
C GLY A 17 1.33 3.16 16.47
N LEU A 18 2.16 2.80 17.46
CA LEU A 18 3.48 2.20 17.25
C LEU A 18 3.40 0.88 16.47
N GLY A 19 2.30 0.13 16.56
CA GLY A 19 2.07 -1.08 15.78
C GLY A 19 2.12 -0.87 14.26
N SER A 20 1.92 0.37 13.78
CA SER A 20 2.08 0.69 12.36
C SER A 20 3.51 0.50 11.85
N MET A 21 4.52 0.36 12.74
CA MET A 21 5.89 -0.03 12.36
C MET A 21 5.95 -1.42 11.71
N VAL A 22 4.97 -2.28 11.90
CA VAL A 22 4.92 -3.57 11.21
C VAL A 22 4.89 -3.39 9.68
N ARG A 23 4.40 -2.25 9.20
CA ARG A 23 4.41 -1.90 7.77
C ARG A 23 5.81 -1.65 7.19
N THR A 24 6.87 -1.61 8.02
CA THR A 24 8.25 -1.62 7.54
C THR A 24 8.55 -2.82 6.63
N GLY A 25 7.94 -3.98 6.90
CA GLY A 25 8.08 -5.16 6.06
C GLY A 25 7.49 -4.97 4.66
N GLU A 26 6.32 -4.35 4.54
CA GLU A 26 5.71 -4.03 3.25
C GLU A 26 6.55 -3.03 2.45
N ASN A 27 7.07 -2.00 3.12
CA ASN A 27 7.92 -1.00 2.48
C ASN A 27 9.24 -1.59 2.01
N LEU A 28 9.91 -2.39 2.84
CA LEU A 28 11.16 -3.07 2.48
C LEU A 28 10.94 -4.03 1.28
N TRP A 29 9.85 -4.80 1.32
CA TRP A 29 9.45 -5.63 0.20
C TRP A 29 9.26 -4.81 -1.08
N GLY A 30 8.48 -3.74 -0.99
CA GLY A 30 8.13 -2.90 -2.12
C GLY A 30 9.34 -2.27 -2.81
N PHE A 31 10.33 -1.90 -2.04
CA PHE A 31 11.49 -1.17 -2.55
C PHE A 31 12.67 -2.08 -2.93
N TYR A 32 12.89 -3.17 -2.20
CA TYR A 32 14.14 -3.91 -2.30
C TYR A 32 14.00 -5.40 -2.58
N LEU A 33 12.81 -6.02 -2.50
CA LEU A 33 12.74 -7.46 -2.69
C LEU A 33 13.22 -7.87 -4.07
N SER A 34 12.72 -7.23 -5.12
CA SER A 34 13.14 -7.53 -6.49
C SER A 34 14.65 -7.32 -6.64
N TYR A 35 15.16 -6.20 -6.14
CA TYR A 35 16.58 -5.88 -6.17
C TYR A 35 17.41 -6.95 -5.44
N PHE A 36 17.06 -7.30 -4.21
CA PHE A 36 17.77 -8.31 -3.42
C PHE A 36 17.75 -9.69 -4.11
N LEU A 37 16.58 -10.14 -4.56
CA LEU A 37 16.46 -11.45 -5.19
C LEU A 37 17.31 -11.55 -6.47
N VAL A 38 17.36 -10.48 -7.25
CA VAL A 38 18.07 -10.48 -8.53
C VAL A 38 19.57 -10.25 -8.33
N THR A 39 19.96 -9.22 -7.60
CA THR A 39 21.38 -8.78 -7.51
C THR A 39 22.17 -9.49 -6.43
N VAL A 40 21.55 -9.86 -5.30
CA VAL A 40 22.25 -10.47 -4.15
C VAL A 40 22.04 -11.99 -4.11
N ALA A 41 20.79 -12.43 -4.25
CA ALA A 41 20.43 -13.84 -4.18
C ALA A 41 20.67 -14.60 -5.51
N GLY A 42 20.86 -13.88 -6.63
CA GLY A 42 21.13 -14.50 -7.93
C GLY A 42 19.92 -15.18 -8.57
N VAL A 43 18.70 -14.82 -8.13
CA VAL A 43 17.45 -15.32 -8.73
C VAL A 43 17.22 -14.57 -10.03
N GLY A 44 16.92 -15.27 -11.12
CA GLY A 44 16.62 -14.63 -12.41
C GLY A 44 15.47 -13.62 -12.29
N ALA A 45 15.58 -12.48 -12.97
CA ALA A 45 14.64 -11.35 -12.83
C ALA A 45 13.17 -11.74 -13.06
N ALA A 46 12.88 -12.57 -14.08
CA ALA A 46 11.52 -13.06 -14.33
C ALA A 46 10.99 -13.91 -13.17
N ALA A 47 11.82 -14.76 -12.57
CA ALA A 47 11.45 -15.59 -11.44
C ALA A 47 11.21 -14.73 -10.19
N ALA A 48 12.05 -13.73 -9.93
CA ALA A 48 11.88 -12.78 -8.83
C ALA A 48 10.56 -11.99 -8.95
N GLY A 49 10.24 -11.50 -10.14
CA GLY A 49 8.96 -10.84 -10.42
C GLY A 49 7.76 -11.77 -10.23
N THR A 50 7.87 -13.02 -10.69
CA THR A 50 6.82 -14.04 -10.52
C THR A 50 6.59 -14.35 -9.04
N ILE A 51 7.66 -14.57 -8.25
CA ILE A 51 7.58 -14.81 -6.80
C ILE A 51 6.85 -13.65 -6.12
N SER A 52 7.26 -12.43 -6.39
CA SER A 52 6.67 -11.23 -5.79
C SER A 52 5.18 -11.08 -6.15
N GLY A 53 4.84 -11.27 -7.44
CA GLY A 53 3.48 -11.17 -7.93
C GLY A 53 2.56 -12.25 -7.35
N VAL A 54 2.99 -13.52 -7.36
CA VAL A 54 2.21 -14.64 -6.82
C VAL A 54 2.01 -14.50 -5.31
N ALA A 55 3.04 -14.11 -4.57
CA ALA A 55 2.93 -13.90 -3.12
C ALA A 55 1.88 -12.85 -2.78
N LEU A 56 1.88 -11.70 -3.48
CA LEU A 56 0.89 -10.64 -3.29
C LEU A 56 -0.51 -11.02 -3.74
N LEU A 57 -0.63 -11.74 -4.86
CA LEU A 57 -1.92 -12.24 -5.33
C LEU A 57 -2.58 -13.13 -4.29
N LEU A 58 -1.84 -14.12 -3.79
CA LEU A 58 -2.33 -15.03 -2.75
C LEU A 58 -2.68 -14.28 -1.45
N ALA A 59 -1.86 -13.32 -1.06
CA ALA A 59 -2.10 -12.49 0.10
C ALA A 59 -3.35 -11.62 -0.04
N SER A 60 -3.62 -11.05 -1.21
CA SER A 60 -4.82 -10.24 -1.47
C SER A 60 -6.09 -11.08 -1.31
N VAL A 61 -6.06 -12.34 -1.77
CA VAL A 61 -7.16 -13.28 -1.54
C VAL A 61 -7.24 -13.67 -0.05
N TRP A 62 -6.10 -13.90 0.61
CA TRP A 62 -6.03 -14.26 2.02
C TRP A 62 -6.62 -13.19 2.94
N CYS A 63 -6.49 -11.89 2.60
CA CYS A 63 -7.08 -10.80 3.37
C CYS A 63 -8.58 -10.98 3.61
N ILE A 64 -9.31 -11.51 2.64
CA ILE A 64 -10.77 -11.76 2.76
C ILE A 64 -11.01 -12.84 3.82
N PHE A 65 -10.26 -13.96 3.73
CA PHE A 65 -10.42 -15.08 4.66
C PHE A 65 -10.05 -14.71 6.09
N ILE A 66 -8.92 -14.03 6.26
CA ILE A 66 -8.46 -13.64 7.61
C ILE A 66 -9.35 -12.56 8.24
N GLY A 67 -9.92 -11.67 7.42
CA GLY A 67 -10.94 -10.73 7.88
C GLY A 67 -12.15 -11.47 8.45
N TYR A 68 -12.67 -12.44 7.70
CA TYR A 68 -13.80 -13.27 8.14
C TYR A 68 -13.48 -14.07 9.40
N ILE A 69 -12.31 -14.74 9.45
CA ILE A 69 -11.86 -15.52 10.61
C ILE A 69 -11.73 -14.61 11.84
N SER A 70 -11.12 -13.44 11.66
CA SER A 70 -10.93 -12.46 12.72
C SER A 70 -12.27 -11.95 13.27
N ASP A 71 -13.22 -11.65 12.39
CA ASP A 71 -14.52 -11.12 12.78
C ASP A 71 -15.41 -12.14 13.48
N ASN A 72 -15.27 -13.42 13.20
CA ASN A 72 -16.03 -14.49 13.80
C ASN A 72 -15.33 -15.21 14.96
N SER A 73 -14.14 -14.75 15.36
CA SER A 73 -13.40 -15.35 16.47
C SER A 73 -14.09 -15.12 17.81
N LYS A 74 -14.38 -16.20 18.54
CA LYS A 74 -15.01 -16.19 19.90
C LYS A 74 -14.00 -16.43 21.02
N SER A 75 -12.76 -15.97 20.85
CA SER A 75 -11.70 -16.20 21.84
C SER A 75 -11.95 -15.46 23.15
N LYS A 76 -11.63 -16.11 24.29
CA LYS A 76 -11.68 -15.53 25.65
C LYS A 76 -10.65 -14.39 25.86
N HIS A 77 -9.66 -14.26 24.98
CA HIS A 77 -8.59 -13.26 25.07
C HIS A 77 -8.78 -12.06 24.13
N GLY A 78 -9.96 -11.94 23.57
CA GLY A 78 -10.30 -10.94 22.55
C GLY A 78 -10.45 -11.56 21.17
N LYS A 79 -11.16 -10.86 20.32
CA LYS A 79 -11.54 -11.31 18.97
C LYS A 79 -10.34 -11.36 18.03
N ARG A 80 -9.47 -10.35 18.06
CA ARG A 80 -8.38 -10.11 17.12
C ARG A 80 -6.98 -10.31 17.69
N ARG A 81 -6.79 -9.98 18.97
CA ARG A 81 -5.49 -10.03 19.64
C ARG A 81 -4.79 -11.41 19.61
N PRO A 82 -5.47 -12.56 19.78
CA PRO A 82 -4.82 -13.86 19.67
C PRO A 82 -4.25 -14.12 18.27
N ILE A 83 -4.96 -13.66 17.23
CA ILE A 83 -4.53 -13.80 15.83
C ILE A 83 -3.28 -12.94 15.59
N MET A 84 -3.28 -11.69 16.07
CA MET A 84 -2.12 -10.79 16.00
C MET A 84 -0.89 -11.40 16.69
N LEU A 85 -1.06 -11.94 17.89
CA LEU A 85 0.05 -12.58 18.63
C LEU A 85 0.62 -13.79 17.90
N PHE A 86 -0.26 -14.63 17.36
CA PHE A 86 0.15 -15.80 16.57
C PHE A 86 0.93 -15.40 15.33
N ALA A 87 0.51 -14.34 14.64
CA ALA A 87 1.07 -13.97 13.35
C ALA A 87 2.39 -13.19 13.45
N ILE A 88 2.60 -12.38 14.50
CA ILE A 88 3.74 -11.44 14.54
C ILE A 88 5.10 -12.15 14.58
N PHE A 89 5.21 -13.29 15.29
CA PHE A 89 6.46 -14.04 15.36
C PHE A 89 6.86 -14.65 14.01
N PRO A 90 5.98 -15.45 13.33
CA PRO A 90 6.30 -15.91 11.99
C PRO A 90 6.60 -14.78 11.02
N THR A 91 5.86 -13.65 11.08
CA THR A 91 6.10 -12.50 10.21
C THR A 91 7.52 -11.96 10.35
N ALA A 92 7.99 -11.72 11.57
CA ALA A 92 9.33 -11.21 11.82
C ALA A 92 10.43 -12.21 11.42
N ILE A 93 10.23 -13.50 11.71
CA ILE A 93 11.16 -14.57 11.33
C ILE A 93 11.27 -14.66 9.80
N LEU A 94 10.13 -14.76 9.12
CA LEU A 94 10.07 -14.88 7.66
C LEU A 94 10.67 -13.65 6.96
N MET A 95 10.46 -12.44 7.51
CA MET A 95 11.11 -11.23 7.02
C MET A 95 12.63 -11.34 7.05
N SER A 96 13.19 -11.86 8.14
CA SER A 96 14.62 -12.09 8.24
C SER A 96 15.11 -13.16 7.25
N LEU A 97 14.35 -14.24 7.06
CA LEU A 97 14.70 -15.35 6.17
C LEU A 97 14.69 -14.94 4.69
N ILE A 98 13.80 -14.04 4.25
CA ILE A 98 13.75 -13.54 2.88
C ILE A 98 15.09 -12.93 2.46
N PHE A 99 15.73 -12.16 3.35
CA PHE A 99 16.95 -11.41 3.05
C PHE A 99 18.23 -12.16 3.48
N ILE A 100 18.18 -13.49 3.49
CA ILE A 100 19.35 -14.37 3.63
C ILE A 100 19.67 -14.93 2.26
N LYS A 101 20.92 -14.75 1.79
CA LYS A 101 21.38 -15.44 0.60
C LYS A 101 21.54 -16.93 0.89
N VAL A 102 20.83 -17.75 0.15
CA VAL A 102 20.92 -19.22 0.24
C VAL A 102 21.28 -19.78 -1.13
N ASP A 103 22.02 -20.87 -1.13
CA ASP A 103 22.29 -21.65 -2.32
C ASP A 103 21.96 -23.12 -2.04
N PHE A 104 20.79 -23.52 -2.51
CA PHE A 104 20.33 -24.93 -2.46
C PHE A 104 20.31 -25.53 -3.87
N GLY A 105 21.11 -24.99 -4.80
CA GLY A 105 21.08 -25.39 -6.20
C GLY A 105 19.68 -25.22 -6.79
N GLY A 106 19.10 -26.26 -7.38
CA GLY A 106 17.75 -26.22 -7.95
C GLY A 106 16.62 -25.90 -6.93
N GLY A 107 16.88 -25.98 -5.63
CA GLY A 107 15.92 -25.69 -4.56
C GLY A 107 15.86 -24.20 -4.17
N THR A 108 16.79 -23.36 -4.59
CA THR A 108 16.88 -21.93 -4.19
C THR A 108 15.62 -21.16 -4.56
N LEU A 109 15.10 -21.37 -5.77
CA LEU A 109 13.87 -20.73 -6.24
C LEU A 109 12.65 -21.11 -5.37
N ALA A 110 12.52 -22.40 -5.04
CA ALA A 110 11.44 -22.90 -4.19
C ALA A 110 11.53 -22.33 -2.78
N TYR A 111 12.73 -22.19 -2.22
CA TYR A 111 12.94 -21.55 -0.92
C TYR A 111 12.39 -20.14 -0.90
N TYR A 112 12.80 -19.26 -1.84
CA TYR A 112 12.32 -17.88 -1.87
C TYR A 112 10.83 -17.81 -2.15
N ALA A 113 10.28 -18.64 -3.04
CA ALA A 113 8.85 -18.67 -3.31
C ALA A 113 8.04 -19.01 -2.04
N ILE A 114 8.43 -20.06 -1.30
CA ILE A 114 7.74 -20.49 -0.09
C ILE A 114 7.85 -19.42 1.00
N VAL A 115 9.06 -18.90 1.27
CA VAL A 115 9.28 -17.93 2.33
C VAL A 115 8.54 -16.61 2.05
N CYS A 116 8.56 -16.14 0.80
CA CYS A 116 7.85 -14.94 0.38
C CYS A 116 6.33 -15.08 0.50
N ILE A 117 5.76 -16.19 0.05
CA ILE A 117 4.32 -16.47 0.16
C ILE A 117 3.93 -16.52 1.63
N LEU A 118 4.66 -17.30 2.46
CA LEU A 118 4.36 -17.41 3.89
C LEU A 118 4.49 -16.07 4.61
N PHE A 119 5.49 -15.26 4.27
CA PHE A 119 5.64 -13.93 4.86
C PHE A 119 4.38 -13.10 4.65
N TYR A 120 3.88 -12.98 3.43
CA TYR A 120 2.70 -12.16 3.16
C TYR A 120 1.42 -12.74 3.78
N LEU A 121 1.27 -14.05 3.84
CA LEU A 121 0.14 -14.66 4.51
C LEU A 121 0.13 -14.33 6.02
N PHE A 122 1.27 -14.46 6.72
CA PHE A 122 1.37 -14.11 8.13
C PHE A 122 1.35 -12.59 8.36
N TYR A 123 1.94 -11.81 7.47
CA TYR A 123 1.90 -10.36 7.53
C TYR A 123 0.46 -9.83 7.52
N TYR A 124 -0.37 -10.26 6.57
CA TYR A 124 -1.77 -9.86 6.54
C TYR A 124 -2.62 -10.53 7.62
N THR A 125 -2.21 -11.70 8.12
CA THR A 125 -2.83 -12.33 9.31
C THR A 125 -2.63 -11.44 10.54
N TYR A 126 -1.56 -10.67 10.62
CA TYR A 126 -1.39 -9.64 11.64
C TYR A 126 -2.11 -8.33 11.29
N LEU A 127 -1.93 -7.84 10.07
CA LEU A 127 -2.30 -6.48 9.68
C LEU A 127 -3.80 -6.26 9.60
N VAL A 128 -4.55 -7.21 9.05
CA VAL A 128 -6.02 -7.09 8.89
C VAL A 128 -6.73 -7.00 10.25
N PRO A 129 -6.47 -7.88 11.24
CA PRO A 129 -6.99 -7.72 12.59
C PRO A 129 -6.51 -6.43 13.27
N TYR A 130 -5.25 -6.03 13.08
CA TYR A 130 -4.71 -4.79 13.64
C TYR A 130 -5.47 -3.56 13.13
N ASP A 131 -5.63 -3.40 11.81
CA ASP A 131 -6.33 -2.25 11.22
C ASP A 131 -7.81 -2.21 11.64
N SER A 132 -8.44 -3.37 11.72
CA SER A 132 -9.83 -3.49 12.17
C SER A 132 -9.99 -3.16 13.66
N LEU A 133 -9.04 -3.56 14.50
CA LEU A 133 -9.02 -3.25 15.93
C LEU A 133 -9.00 -1.73 16.19
N GLY A 134 -8.25 -0.98 15.38
CA GLY A 134 -8.18 0.48 15.51
C GLY A 134 -9.51 1.20 15.41
N ALA A 135 -10.46 0.66 14.65
CA ALA A 135 -11.80 1.22 14.53
C ALA A 135 -12.66 0.99 15.77
N GLU A 136 -12.35 -0.04 16.55
CA GLU A 136 -13.11 -0.47 17.74
C GLU A 136 -12.55 0.08 19.06
N LEU A 137 -11.32 0.62 19.08
CA LEU A 137 -10.66 1.11 20.30
C LEU A 137 -11.40 2.25 20.99
N THR A 138 -12.18 3.03 20.25
CA THR A 138 -12.95 4.15 20.80
C THR A 138 -14.13 4.51 19.92
N VAL A 139 -15.20 4.97 20.56
CA VAL A 139 -16.39 5.54 19.90
C VAL A 139 -16.31 7.06 19.79
N ASP A 140 -15.35 7.69 20.47
CA ASP A 140 -15.12 9.13 20.41
C ASP A 140 -14.45 9.51 19.08
N TYR A 141 -15.10 10.39 18.33
CA TYR A 141 -14.63 10.87 17.01
C TYR A 141 -13.23 11.48 17.08
N ASN A 142 -12.97 12.35 18.07
CA ASN A 142 -11.69 13.03 18.22
C ASN A 142 -10.56 12.05 18.61
N ALA A 143 -10.86 11.09 19.51
CA ALA A 143 -9.90 10.06 19.88
C ALA A 143 -9.59 9.13 18.69
N ARG A 144 -10.59 8.79 17.87
CA ARG A 144 -10.40 8.01 16.64
C ARG A 144 -9.49 8.72 15.64
N THR A 145 -9.69 10.04 15.47
CA THR A 145 -8.85 10.88 14.61
C THR A 145 -7.41 10.93 15.13
N ARG A 146 -7.18 11.07 16.43
CA ARG A 146 -5.82 11.06 17.02
C ARG A 146 -5.12 9.74 16.80
N ILE A 147 -5.81 8.62 16.99
CA ILE A 147 -5.27 7.28 16.74
C ILE A 147 -4.82 7.18 15.26
N ARG A 148 -5.68 7.55 14.32
CA ARG A 148 -5.37 7.49 12.89
C ARG A 148 -4.21 8.41 12.50
N SER A 149 -4.17 9.63 13.03
CA SER A 149 -3.06 10.56 12.79
C SER A 149 -1.73 9.98 13.26
N LEU A 150 -1.70 9.39 14.45
CA LEU A 150 -0.47 8.77 14.97
C LEU A 150 -0.06 7.55 14.12
N CYS A 151 -1.00 6.68 13.74
CA CYS A 151 -0.73 5.57 12.83
C CYS A 151 -0.12 6.04 11.52
N THR A 152 -0.62 7.16 10.97
CA THR A 152 -0.10 7.74 9.73
C THR A 152 1.33 8.26 9.90
N VAL A 153 1.63 8.96 10.99
CA VAL A 153 3.00 9.41 11.28
C VAL A 153 3.95 8.23 11.39
N ILE A 154 3.57 7.19 12.14
CA ILE A 154 4.41 5.99 12.30
C ILE A 154 4.52 5.20 10.98
N LEU A 155 3.49 5.19 10.13
CA LEU A 155 3.56 4.63 8.78
C LEU A 155 4.67 5.30 7.98
N TYR A 156 4.77 6.63 7.98
CA TYR A 156 5.86 7.32 7.25
C TYR A 156 7.23 7.09 7.88
N VAL A 157 7.31 6.94 9.21
CA VAL A 157 8.55 6.46 9.85
C VAL A 157 8.92 5.06 9.34
N SER A 158 7.96 4.16 9.16
CA SER A 158 8.21 2.82 8.62
C SER A 158 8.66 2.85 7.15
N VAL A 159 8.18 3.81 6.34
CA VAL A 159 8.66 4.05 4.97
C VAL A 159 10.14 4.47 4.99
N PHE A 160 10.50 5.39 5.87
CA PHE A 160 11.91 5.81 6.03
C PHE A 160 12.80 4.65 6.48
N VAL A 161 12.35 3.86 7.46
CA VAL A 161 13.13 2.72 7.98
C VAL A 161 13.31 1.65 6.90
N GLY A 162 12.24 1.22 6.23
CA GLY A 162 12.29 0.18 5.20
C GLY A 162 12.86 0.64 3.88
N GLY A 163 12.76 1.93 3.56
CA GLY A 163 13.24 2.48 2.29
C GLY A 163 14.66 3.03 2.35
N THR A 164 15.02 3.75 3.39
CA THR A 164 16.31 4.48 3.45
C THR A 164 17.22 3.97 4.54
N LEU A 165 16.74 3.92 5.80
CA LEU A 165 17.59 3.56 6.93
C LEU A 165 18.23 2.19 6.78
N VAL A 166 17.47 1.20 6.30
CA VAL A 166 17.96 -0.17 6.10
C VAL A 166 19.19 -0.20 5.18
N MET A 167 19.22 0.61 4.12
CA MET A 167 20.35 0.67 3.20
C MET A 167 21.59 1.31 3.82
N TYR A 168 21.42 2.36 4.61
CA TYR A 168 22.55 2.93 5.34
C TYR A 168 23.14 1.94 6.37
N VAL A 169 22.27 1.20 7.05
CA VAL A 169 22.71 0.15 8.00
C VAL A 169 23.40 -1.00 7.24
N GLN A 170 22.86 -1.43 6.11
CA GLN A 170 23.45 -2.45 5.25
C GLN A 170 24.86 -2.02 4.77
N THR A 171 24.97 -0.81 4.22
CA THR A 171 26.25 -0.26 3.76
C THR A 171 27.26 -0.12 4.92
N GLY A 172 26.79 0.28 6.10
CA GLY A 172 27.62 0.33 7.31
C GLY A 172 28.18 -1.04 7.70
N PHE A 173 27.36 -2.09 7.68
CA PHE A 173 27.80 -3.45 7.96
C PHE A 173 28.74 -4.00 6.87
N ALA A 174 28.44 -3.73 5.60
CA ALA A 174 29.31 -4.12 4.49
C ALA A 174 30.71 -3.48 4.64
N ASN A 175 30.79 -2.18 4.91
CA ASN A 175 32.04 -1.46 5.11
C ASN A 175 32.81 -1.94 6.36
N ALA A 176 32.10 -2.38 7.41
CA ALA A 176 32.70 -2.96 8.61
C ALA A 176 33.09 -4.44 8.45
N GLY A 177 32.82 -5.06 7.27
CA GLY A 177 33.07 -6.48 7.04
C GLY A 177 32.17 -7.43 7.82
N ILE A 178 31.06 -6.94 8.38
CA ILE A 178 30.14 -7.73 9.17
C ILE A 178 29.22 -8.54 8.25
N GLY A 179 29.34 -9.86 8.33
CA GLY A 179 28.52 -10.81 7.56
C GLY A 179 28.94 -10.99 6.11
N GLY A 180 30.00 -10.34 5.64
CA GLY A 180 30.37 -10.33 4.21
C GLY A 180 29.32 -9.63 3.33
N GLU A 181 29.45 -9.76 2.02
CA GLU A 181 28.62 -9.04 1.06
C GLU A 181 27.11 -9.36 1.19
N SER A 182 26.73 -10.62 1.39
CA SER A 182 25.34 -11.05 1.53
C SER A 182 24.82 -10.99 2.97
N GLY A 183 25.68 -11.22 3.97
CA GLY A 183 25.26 -11.22 5.37
C GLY A 183 24.99 -9.81 5.91
N SER A 184 25.57 -8.76 5.32
CA SER A 184 25.25 -7.37 5.64
C SER A 184 23.77 -7.06 5.43
N TRP A 185 23.15 -7.59 4.36
CA TRP A 185 21.71 -7.49 4.12
C TRP A 185 20.89 -8.16 5.22
N SER A 186 21.26 -9.39 5.58
CA SER A 186 20.54 -10.15 6.60
C SER A 186 20.55 -9.43 7.96
N TRP A 187 21.71 -8.93 8.39
CA TRP A 187 21.83 -8.18 9.63
C TRP A 187 21.09 -6.85 9.59
N ALA A 188 21.19 -6.11 8.49
CA ALA A 188 20.49 -4.84 8.33
C ALA A 188 18.97 -5.02 8.40
N VAL A 189 18.43 -6.00 7.70
CA VAL A 189 16.99 -6.27 7.71
C VAL A 189 16.53 -6.79 9.07
N MET A 190 17.29 -7.68 9.69
CA MET A 190 16.96 -8.21 11.02
C MET A 190 16.87 -7.10 12.06
N LEU A 191 17.85 -6.20 12.11
CA LEU A 191 17.91 -5.14 13.13
C LEU A 191 17.02 -3.94 12.81
N SER A 192 16.95 -3.51 11.53
CA SER A 192 16.20 -2.31 11.16
C SER A 192 14.72 -2.59 10.85
N CYS A 193 14.36 -3.81 10.47
CA CYS A 193 12.99 -4.13 10.03
C CYS A 193 12.35 -5.23 10.88
N ALA A 194 12.90 -6.45 10.91
CA ALA A 194 12.25 -7.60 11.55
C ALA A 194 12.12 -7.43 13.07
N LEU A 195 13.17 -6.99 13.76
CA LEU A 195 13.13 -6.75 15.19
C LEU A 195 12.18 -5.60 15.57
N PRO A 196 12.20 -4.42 14.94
CA PRO A 196 11.19 -3.39 15.15
C PRO A 196 9.76 -3.87 14.85
N MET A 197 9.52 -4.62 13.77
CA MET A 197 8.21 -5.21 13.50
C MET A 197 7.73 -6.06 14.67
N LEU A 198 8.57 -6.95 15.19
CA LEU A 198 8.25 -7.80 16.34
C LEU A 198 7.97 -6.99 17.60
N VAL A 199 8.88 -6.09 17.96
CA VAL A 199 8.79 -5.29 19.20
C VAL A 199 7.56 -4.39 19.18
N PHE A 200 7.38 -3.60 18.13
CA PHE A 200 6.27 -2.66 18.05
C PHE A 200 4.93 -3.36 17.80
N GLY A 201 4.94 -4.50 17.09
CA GLY A 201 3.76 -5.36 16.97
C GLY A 201 3.31 -5.93 18.32
N LEU A 202 4.24 -6.37 19.15
CA LEU A 202 3.96 -6.84 20.53
C LEU A 202 3.51 -5.69 21.44
N ILE A 203 4.09 -4.49 21.31
CA ILE A 203 3.64 -3.30 22.05
C ILE A 203 2.18 -2.98 21.72
N ALA A 204 1.80 -2.99 20.44
CA ALA A 204 0.44 -2.77 20.02
C ALA A 204 -0.53 -3.83 20.56
N TRP A 205 -0.12 -5.09 20.51
CA TRP A 205 -0.88 -6.20 21.11
C TRP A 205 -1.06 -6.02 22.62
N ALA A 206 -0.02 -5.64 23.35
CA ALA A 206 -0.08 -5.42 24.79
C ALA A 206 -0.93 -4.21 25.16
N ALA A 207 -0.78 -3.07 24.45
CA ALA A 207 -1.48 -1.82 24.70
C ALA A 207 -3.00 -1.92 24.49
N THR A 208 -3.45 -2.88 23.69
CA THR A 208 -4.87 -3.12 23.38
C THR A 208 -5.54 -4.14 24.30
N LYS A 209 -4.86 -4.60 25.37
CA LYS A 209 -5.39 -5.57 26.33
C LYS A 209 -6.68 -5.05 26.99
N GLY A 210 -7.73 -5.89 26.96
CA GLY A 210 -9.04 -5.56 27.57
C GLY A 210 -9.82 -4.46 26.86
N LYS A 211 -9.51 -4.15 25.59
CA LYS A 211 -10.22 -3.14 24.78
C LYS A 211 -11.17 -3.78 23.76
N GLU A 212 -11.09 -5.07 23.53
CA GLU A 212 -11.99 -5.81 22.65
C GLU A 212 -13.15 -6.44 23.44
N PRO A 213 -14.32 -6.62 22.78
CA PRO A 213 -15.38 -7.46 23.30
C PRO A 213 -14.89 -8.91 23.38
N VAL A 214 -15.31 -9.67 24.39
CA VAL A 214 -14.87 -11.04 24.64
C VAL A 214 -16.07 -11.99 24.78
N GLY A 215 -15.93 -13.21 24.29
CA GLY A 215 -16.91 -14.29 24.46
C GLY A 215 -18.29 -13.96 23.89
N GLU A 216 -19.34 -14.04 24.74
CA GLU A 216 -20.74 -13.80 24.36
C GLU A 216 -21.09 -12.33 24.11
N GLU A 217 -20.22 -11.37 24.50
CA GLU A 217 -20.39 -9.96 24.19
C GLU A 217 -20.20 -9.67 22.67
N ILE A 218 -19.69 -10.63 21.92
CA ILE A 218 -19.52 -10.53 20.48
C ILE A 218 -20.90 -10.73 19.84
N ALA A 219 -21.52 -9.63 19.41
CA ALA A 219 -22.78 -9.68 18.68
C ALA A 219 -22.62 -10.57 17.44
N GLU A 220 -23.56 -11.51 17.24
CA GLU A 220 -23.62 -12.27 16.00
C GLU A 220 -23.84 -11.27 14.86
N GLN A 221 -22.90 -11.22 13.93
CA GLN A 221 -23.14 -10.45 12.70
C GLN A 221 -24.34 -11.09 11.98
N PRO A 222 -25.29 -10.29 11.45
CA PRO A 222 -26.34 -10.83 10.61
C PRO A 222 -25.68 -11.70 9.53
N LYS A 223 -26.22 -12.88 9.26
CA LYS A 223 -25.76 -13.75 8.17
C LYS A 223 -25.87 -12.94 6.89
N GLY A 224 -24.79 -12.25 6.55
CA GLY A 224 -24.74 -11.28 5.47
C GLY A 224 -24.87 -11.95 4.11
N GLU A 225 -25.18 -11.15 3.10
CA GLU A 225 -25.06 -11.49 1.69
C GLU A 225 -23.73 -12.21 1.43
N ASN A 226 -23.72 -13.15 0.51
CA ASN A 226 -22.48 -13.80 0.07
C ASN A 226 -21.44 -12.71 -0.25
N ILE A 227 -20.33 -12.70 0.49
CA ILE A 227 -19.29 -11.69 0.41
C ILE A 227 -18.87 -11.45 -1.04
N VAL A 228 -18.64 -12.51 -1.81
CA VAL A 228 -18.25 -12.41 -3.23
C VAL A 228 -19.34 -11.70 -4.05
N LYS A 229 -20.62 -12.01 -3.79
CA LYS A 229 -21.73 -11.36 -4.47
C LYS A 229 -21.83 -9.86 -4.13
N SER A 230 -21.57 -9.50 -2.89
CA SER A 230 -21.52 -8.10 -2.43
C SER A 230 -20.39 -7.33 -3.12
N TYR A 231 -19.19 -7.89 -3.17
CA TYR A 231 -18.02 -7.30 -3.85
C TYR A 231 -18.23 -7.13 -5.36
N LEU A 232 -18.84 -8.13 -6.02
CA LEU A 232 -19.15 -8.05 -7.45
C LEU A 232 -20.31 -7.07 -7.75
N SER A 233 -21.23 -6.87 -6.80
CA SER A 233 -22.36 -5.97 -6.98
C SER A 233 -21.95 -4.51 -7.13
N VAL A 234 -20.91 -4.08 -6.40
CA VAL A 234 -20.43 -2.68 -6.45
C VAL A 234 -19.73 -2.35 -7.76
N LEU A 235 -19.17 -3.33 -8.46
CA LEU A 235 -18.57 -3.14 -9.79
C LEU A 235 -19.60 -2.80 -10.87
N LYS A 236 -20.90 -3.04 -10.62
CA LYS A 236 -21.97 -2.66 -11.55
C LYS A 236 -22.29 -1.16 -11.51
N VAL A 237 -21.82 -0.45 -10.52
CA VAL A 237 -22.01 0.99 -10.37
C VAL A 237 -20.92 1.72 -11.19
N LYS A 238 -21.32 2.39 -12.26
CA LYS A 238 -20.39 3.03 -13.22
C LYS A 238 -19.35 3.93 -12.58
N PRO A 239 -19.67 4.85 -11.64
CA PRO A 239 -18.66 5.64 -10.96
C PRO A 239 -17.66 4.79 -10.16
N PHE A 240 -18.10 3.70 -9.54
CA PHE A 240 -17.21 2.78 -8.83
C PHE A 240 -16.30 2.00 -9.79
N LEU A 241 -16.84 1.54 -10.91
CA LEU A 241 -16.02 0.89 -11.94
C LEU A 241 -14.91 1.82 -12.44
N GLY A 242 -15.20 3.12 -12.58
CA GLY A 242 -14.21 4.13 -12.94
C GLY A 242 -13.07 4.22 -11.92
N ILE A 243 -13.37 4.24 -10.64
CA ILE A 243 -12.36 4.25 -9.57
C ILE A 243 -11.63 2.92 -9.48
N ALA A 244 -12.30 1.79 -9.68
CA ALA A 244 -11.68 0.47 -9.65
C ALA A 244 -10.66 0.31 -10.81
N ILE A 245 -11.01 0.71 -12.03
CA ILE A 245 -10.10 0.70 -13.18
C ILE A 245 -8.96 1.70 -12.98
N TRP A 246 -9.28 2.91 -12.50
CA TRP A 246 -8.27 3.90 -12.18
C TRP A 246 -7.27 3.35 -11.15
N SER A 247 -7.74 2.78 -10.04
CA SER A 247 -6.86 2.27 -9.00
C SER A 247 -5.98 1.14 -9.51
N LEU A 248 -6.53 0.21 -10.29
CA LEU A 248 -5.77 -0.88 -10.88
C LEU A 248 -4.62 -0.34 -11.74
N LEU A 249 -4.92 0.53 -12.69
CA LEU A 249 -3.92 1.08 -13.61
C LEU A 249 -2.92 1.99 -12.87
N TYR A 250 -3.40 2.88 -12.01
CA TYR A 250 -2.56 3.76 -11.22
C TYR A 250 -1.56 2.98 -10.35
N PHE A 251 -2.04 1.97 -9.59
CA PHE A 251 -1.16 1.22 -8.70
C PHE A 251 -0.22 0.26 -9.43
N ILE A 252 -0.53 -0.19 -10.66
CA ILE A 252 0.47 -0.87 -11.51
C ILE A 252 1.63 0.08 -11.80
N GLY A 253 1.34 1.27 -12.33
CA GLY A 253 2.36 2.28 -12.65
C GLY A 253 3.14 2.72 -11.41
N ASN A 254 2.45 2.95 -10.30
CA ASN A 254 3.03 3.33 -9.01
C ASN A 254 3.99 2.25 -8.45
N THR A 255 3.63 0.97 -8.58
CA THR A 255 4.46 -0.15 -8.13
C THR A 255 5.69 -0.32 -9.00
N ILE A 256 5.54 -0.19 -10.32
CA ILE A 256 6.67 -0.25 -11.25
C ILE A 256 7.68 0.84 -10.89
N LEU A 257 7.24 2.07 -10.72
CA LEU A 257 8.07 3.20 -10.35
C LEU A 257 8.81 2.98 -9.02
N ALA A 258 8.08 2.60 -7.98
CA ALA A 258 8.70 2.35 -6.68
C ALA A 258 9.73 1.21 -6.71
N GLY A 259 9.45 0.14 -7.47
CA GLY A 259 10.30 -1.04 -7.54
C GLY A 259 11.50 -0.91 -8.49
N THR A 260 11.49 0.04 -9.44
CA THR A 260 12.60 0.27 -10.36
C THR A 260 13.49 1.46 -9.98
N LEU A 261 13.08 2.29 -9.04
CA LEU A 261 13.79 3.50 -8.64
C LEU A 261 15.23 3.22 -8.18
N VAL A 262 15.47 2.13 -7.46
CA VAL A 262 16.83 1.73 -7.04
C VAL A 262 17.66 1.27 -8.24
N TYR A 263 17.09 0.47 -9.13
CA TYR A 263 17.78 0.05 -10.37
C TYR A 263 18.16 1.27 -11.23
N PHE A 264 17.26 2.23 -11.35
CA PHE A 264 17.52 3.48 -12.05
C PHE A 264 18.66 4.28 -11.41
N GLY A 265 18.63 4.43 -10.09
CA GLY A 265 19.67 5.13 -9.34
C GLY A 265 21.05 4.49 -9.47
N VAL A 266 21.11 3.17 -9.33
CA VAL A 266 22.38 2.43 -9.32
C VAL A 266 22.93 2.25 -10.73
N TYR A 267 22.15 1.69 -11.65
CA TYR A 267 22.67 1.28 -12.96
C TYR A 267 22.63 2.39 -14.02
N VAL A 268 21.64 3.28 -13.99
CA VAL A 268 21.52 4.37 -14.98
C VAL A 268 22.24 5.64 -14.51
N LEU A 269 22.06 6.02 -13.23
CA LEU A 269 22.68 7.23 -12.70
C LEU A 269 24.06 7.00 -12.04
N GLY A 270 24.52 5.75 -11.93
CA GLY A 270 25.84 5.41 -11.38
C GLY A 270 26.00 5.73 -9.88
N LEU A 271 24.91 5.74 -9.11
CA LEU A 271 24.93 6.09 -7.69
C LEU A 271 25.16 4.84 -6.83
N SER A 272 25.68 5.05 -5.61
CA SER A 272 25.65 3.98 -4.61
C SER A 272 24.22 3.65 -4.19
N GLU A 273 23.98 2.40 -3.76
CA GLU A 273 22.66 1.95 -3.27
C GLU A 273 22.13 2.84 -2.14
N ALA A 274 23.01 3.24 -1.20
CA ALA A 274 22.66 4.14 -0.12
C ALA A 274 22.24 5.53 -0.63
N THR A 275 22.92 6.07 -1.66
CA THR A 275 22.54 7.34 -2.27
C THR A 275 21.23 7.23 -3.02
N ALA A 276 21.03 6.17 -3.82
CA ALA A 276 19.78 5.91 -4.52
C ALA A 276 18.60 5.76 -3.55
N SER A 277 18.81 5.15 -2.37
CA SER A 277 17.75 5.00 -1.34
C SER A 277 17.22 6.33 -0.80
N THR A 278 17.98 7.43 -0.91
CA THR A 278 17.50 8.75 -0.47
C THR A 278 16.28 9.25 -1.27
N TYR A 279 16.06 8.72 -2.47
CA TYR A 279 14.86 9.03 -3.25
C TYR A 279 13.57 8.63 -2.53
N PHE A 280 13.59 7.56 -1.75
CA PHE A 280 12.44 7.18 -0.91
C PHE A 280 12.20 8.20 0.22
N THR A 281 13.27 8.75 0.80
CA THR A 281 13.13 9.85 1.79
C THR A 281 12.56 11.10 1.14
N ILE A 282 13.04 11.47 -0.05
CA ILE A 282 12.50 12.62 -0.79
C ILE A 282 11.02 12.42 -1.07
N SER A 283 10.65 11.28 -1.64
CA SER A 283 9.24 10.99 -1.96
C SER A 283 8.35 10.98 -0.71
N MET A 284 8.84 10.42 0.40
CA MET A 284 8.15 10.42 1.70
C MET A 284 7.91 11.83 2.22
N VAL A 285 8.95 12.67 2.28
CA VAL A 285 8.83 14.06 2.76
C VAL A 285 7.85 14.85 1.89
N VAL A 286 7.97 14.71 0.58
CA VAL A 286 7.06 15.37 -0.36
C VAL A 286 5.62 14.86 -0.17
N THR A 287 5.41 13.57 0.02
CA THR A 287 4.07 13.00 0.26
C THR A 287 3.42 13.58 1.52
N ILE A 288 4.20 13.71 2.61
CA ILE A 288 3.72 14.31 3.86
C ILE A 288 3.39 15.80 3.67
N VAL A 289 4.28 16.56 3.08
CA VAL A 289 4.11 18.00 2.86
C VAL A 289 2.91 18.27 1.95
N MET A 290 2.74 17.45 0.92
CA MET A 290 1.65 17.60 -0.05
C MET A 290 0.27 17.17 0.48
N ALA A 291 0.17 16.55 1.66
CA ALA A 291 -1.12 16.18 2.23
C ALA A 291 -2.05 17.37 2.49
N ILE A 292 -1.52 18.52 2.89
CA ILE A 292 -2.31 19.76 3.10
C ILE A 292 -2.73 20.37 1.74
N PRO A 293 -1.82 20.63 0.78
CA PRO A 293 -2.20 21.07 -0.56
C PRO A 293 -3.18 20.12 -1.27
N ALA A 294 -3.06 18.80 -1.09
CA ALA A 294 -3.96 17.82 -1.69
C ALA A 294 -5.41 18.00 -1.23
N ASN A 295 -5.62 18.22 0.07
CA ASN A 295 -6.95 18.51 0.62
C ASN A 295 -7.52 19.83 0.08
N TRP A 296 -6.71 20.88 0.04
CA TRP A 296 -7.11 22.17 -0.51
C TRP A 296 -7.46 22.06 -2.00
N LEU A 297 -6.63 21.37 -2.78
CA LEU A 297 -6.83 21.18 -4.23
C LEU A 297 -8.14 20.43 -4.51
N SER A 298 -8.40 19.34 -3.78
CA SER A 298 -9.61 18.54 -3.92
C SER A 298 -10.88 19.30 -3.49
N GLY A 299 -10.78 20.15 -2.47
CA GLY A 299 -11.87 21.01 -2.01
C GLY A 299 -12.21 22.13 -2.99
N LYS A 300 -11.20 22.75 -3.60
CA LYS A 300 -11.37 23.88 -4.51
C LYS A 300 -11.78 23.48 -5.93
N PHE A 301 -11.15 22.46 -6.51
CA PHE A 301 -11.33 22.07 -7.91
C PHE A 301 -12.12 20.77 -8.08
N GLY A 302 -12.45 20.11 -6.97
CA GLY A 302 -13.09 18.79 -6.96
C GLY A 302 -12.09 17.63 -7.05
N LYS A 303 -12.52 16.47 -6.55
CA LYS A 303 -11.70 15.27 -6.40
C LYS A 303 -11.14 14.75 -7.74
N LYS A 304 -11.98 14.70 -8.77
CA LYS A 304 -11.60 14.28 -10.13
C LYS A 304 -10.46 15.14 -10.68
N THR A 305 -10.61 16.47 -10.61
CA THR A 305 -9.61 17.41 -11.11
C THR A 305 -8.30 17.32 -10.33
N ALA A 306 -8.36 17.15 -9.00
CA ALA A 306 -7.18 16.96 -8.18
C ALA A 306 -6.38 15.73 -8.59
N LEU A 307 -7.05 14.59 -8.85
CA LEU A 307 -6.37 13.39 -9.37
C LEU A 307 -5.71 13.62 -10.73
N LEU A 308 -6.40 14.29 -11.66
CA LEU A 308 -5.85 14.57 -12.98
C LEU A 308 -4.62 15.49 -12.90
N ILE A 309 -4.64 16.51 -12.03
CA ILE A 309 -3.49 17.38 -11.78
C ILE A 309 -2.30 16.55 -11.25
N ALA A 310 -2.54 15.65 -10.30
CA ALA A 310 -1.49 14.78 -9.76
C ALA A 310 -0.81 13.95 -10.85
N MET A 311 -1.59 13.36 -11.75
CA MET A 311 -1.06 12.57 -12.87
C MET A 311 -0.28 13.44 -13.86
N CYS A 312 -0.77 14.65 -14.15
CA CYS A 312 -0.05 15.60 -15.00
C CYS A 312 1.30 16.01 -14.41
N VAL A 313 1.41 16.17 -13.08
CA VAL A 313 2.68 16.49 -12.42
C VAL A 313 3.70 15.39 -12.67
N TYR A 314 3.33 14.13 -12.47
CA TYR A 314 4.24 13.01 -12.72
C TYR A 314 4.61 12.92 -14.21
N LEU A 315 3.63 13.08 -15.10
CA LEU A 315 3.86 13.10 -16.55
C LEU A 315 4.92 14.15 -16.93
N VAL A 316 4.81 15.36 -16.39
CA VAL A 316 5.79 16.44 -16.65
C VAL A 316 7.17 16.06 -16.12
N CYS A 317 7.29 15.56 -14.88
CA CYS A 317 8.56 15.15 -14.28
C CYS A 317 9.22 14.01 -15.07
N GLY A 318 8.46 12.96 -15.37
CA GLY A 318 8.96 11.79 -16.09
C GLY A 318 9.37 12.10 -17.53
N LEU A 319 8.55 12.87 -18.27
CA LEU A 319 8.89 13.32 -19.63
C LEU A 319 10.11 14.24 -19.64
N PHE A 320 10.21 15.15 -18.68
CA PHE A 320 11.38 16.02 -18.55
C PHE A 320 12.68 15.22 -18.42
N VAL A 321 12.72 14.25 -17.52
CA VAL A 321 13.90 13.40 -17.33
C VAL A 321 14.17 12.52 -18.57
N CYS A 322 13.11 11.99 -19.18
CA CYS A 322 13.23 11.16 -20.38
C CYS A 322 13.80 11.94 -21.57
N ILE A 323 13.30 13.17 -21.84
CA ILE A 323 13.71 14.01 -22.99
C ILE A 323 15.12 14.57 -22.78
N LYS A 324 15.43 15.01 -21.54
CA LYS A 324 16.76 15.53 -21.19
C LYS A 324 17.82 14.44 -21.28
N GLY A 325 17.47 13.20 -21.04
CA GLY A 325 18.36 12.10 -20.75
C GLY A 325 18.85 12.11 -19.30
N PRO A 326 18.78 10.98 -18.58
CA PRO A 326 19.22 10.89 -17.19
C PRO A 326 20.74 11.08 -17.08
N SER A 327 21.20 11.93 -16.17
CA SER A 327 22.61 12.30 -16.08
C SER A 327 23.17 12.40 -14.65
N GLY A 328 22.33 12.30 -13.62
CA GLY A 328 22.82 12.39 -12.25
C GLY A 328 21.70 12.40 -11.19
N TYR A 329 22.10 12.57 -9.92
CA TYR A 329 21.23 12.51 -8.74
C TYR A 329 19.96 13.39 -8.87
N ALA A 330 20.07 14.58 -9.45
CA ALA A 330 18.96 15.50 -9.58
C ALA A 330 17.79 14.93 -10.42
N ASP A 331 18.08 14.09 -11.39
CA ASP A 331 17.06 13.51 -12.27
C ASP A 331 16.19 12.48 -11.50
N GLY A 332 16.83 11.62 -10.69
CA GLY A 332 16.10 10.73 -9.80
C GLY A 332 15.32 11.50 -8.70
N ALA A 333 15.87 12.62 -8.20
CA ALA A 333 15.16 13.47 -7.25
C ALA A 333 13.92 14.12 -7.85
N ILE A 334 13.96 14.56 -9.12
CA ILE A 334 12.78 15.08 -9.85
C ILE A 334 11.69 14.02 -9.95
N ILE A 335 12.05 12.77 -10.31
CA ILE A 335 11.11 11.66 -10.36
C ILE A 335 10.54 11.38 -8.97
N ALA A 336 11.37 11.33 -7.93
CA ALA A 336 10.94 11.09 -6.55
C ALA A 336 9.99 12.18 -6.03
N ILE A 337 10.20 13.45 -6.40
CA ILE A 337 9.30 14.57 -6.09
C ILE A 337 7.97 14.39 -6.81
N GLY A 338 7.99 14.12 -8.12
CA GLY A 338 6.78 13.87 -8.90
C GLY A 338 5.97 12.69 -8.34
N TYR A 339 6.67 11.61 -7.95
CA TYR A 339 6.08 10.46 -7.30
C TYR A 339 5.42 10.83 -5.97
N GLY A 340 6.12 11.55 -5.08
CA GLY A 340 5.60 11.97 -3.78
C GLY A 340 4.35 12.84 -3.88
N ILE A 341 4.33 13.81 -4.81
CA ILE A 341 3.16 14.68 -5.07
C ILE A 341 1.97 13.83 -5.52
N THR A 342 2.19 12.98 -6.52
CA THR A 342 1.14 12.16 -7.11
C THR A 342 0.58 11.15 -6.12
N ASN A 343 1.46 10.49 -5.35
CA ASN A 343 1.07 9.49 -4.35
C ASN A 343 0.23 10.12 -3.22
N SER A 344 0.62 11.31 -2.73
CA SER A 344 -0.14 12.03 -1.69
C SER A 344 -1.57 12.34 -2.12
N ILE A 345 -1.72 12.94 -3.29
CA ILE A 345 -3.03 13.32 -3.82
C ILE A 345 -3.87 12.08 -4.13
N ALA A 346 -3.27 11.07 -4.77
CA ALA A 346 -3.94 9.85 -5.15
C ALA A 346 -4.50 9.10 -3.94
N LEU A 347 -3.71 8.88 -2.88
CA LEU A 347 -4.16 8.16 -1.69
C LEU A 347 -5.28 8.90 -0.95
N ILE A 348 -5.15 10.22 -0.76
CA ILE A 348 -6.13 11.00 0.00
C ILE A 348 -7.45 11.10 -0.76
N VAL A 349 -7.38 11.41 -2.05
CA VAL A 349 -8.56 11.71 -2.86
C VAL A 349 -9.31 10.45 -3.24
N SER A 350 -8.63 9.35 -3.58
CA SER A 350 -9.30 8.13 -4.03
C SER A 350 -10.17 7.48 -2.95
N TYR A 351 -9.68 7.39 -1.70
CA TYR A 351 -10.51 6.90 -0.60
C TYR A 351 -11.73 7.79 -0.38
N SER A 352 -11.57 9.11 -0.49
CA SER A 352 -12.70 10.04 -0.40
C SER A 352 -13.72 9.83 -1.52
N MET A 353 -13.26 9.51 -2.73
CA MET A 353 -14.15 9.19 -3.86
C MET A 353 -14.91 7.87 -3.67
N VAL A 354 -14.30 6.88 -3.00
CA VAL A 354 -14.99 5.63 -2.64
C VAL A 354 -16.13 5.87 -1.65
N TYR A 355 -15.98 6.80 -0.71
CA TYR A 355 -17.05 7.18 0.21
C TYR A 355 -18.23 7.85 -0.51
N ASP A 356 -17.97 8.74 -1.48
CA ASP A 356 -19.04 9.38 -2.29
C ASP A 356 -19.91 8.34 -3.02
N ILE A 357 -19.28 7.26 -3.46
CA ILE A 357 -19.98 6.14 -4.11
C ILE A 357 -20.85 5.38 -3.10
N GLY A 358 -20.43 5.30 -1.83
CA GLY A 358 -21.24 4.73 -0.77
C GLY A 358 -22.58 5.44 -0.61
N GLU A 359 -22.61 6.77 -0.67
CA GLU A 359 -23.84 7.57 -0.60
C GLU A 359 -24.70 7.40 -1.85
N LEU A 360 -24.10 7.31 -3.04
CA LEU A 360 -24.80 6.97 -4.27
C LEU A 360 -25.47 5.57 -4.20
N ASN A 361 -24.76 4.60 -3.65
CA ASN A 361 -25.31 3.25 -3.45
C ASN A 361 -26.46 3.25 -2.47
N GLU A 362 -26.35 4.00 -1.37
CA GLU A 362 -27.42 4.14 -0.39
C GLU A 362 -28.67 4.76 -1.01
N PHE A 363 -28.50 5.78 -1.84
CA PHE A 363 -29.61 6.40 -2.57
C PHE A 363 -30.30 5.41 -3.53
N LYS A 364 -29.51 4.65 -4.33
CA LYS A 364 -30.00 3.74 -5.36
C LYS A 364 -30.60 2.45 -4.80
N PHE A 365 -29.96 1.86 -3.81
CA PHE A 365 -30.22 0.49 -3.36
C PHE A 365 -30.66 0.39 -1.89
N GLY A 366 -30.70 1.51 -1.15
CA GLY A 366 -31.04 1.54 0.27
C GLY A 366 -29.92 1.04 1.19
N ASP A 367 -28.76 0.67 0.66
CA ASP A 367 -27.61 0.20 1.40
C ASP A 367 -26.33 0.82 0.81
N SER A 368 -25.54 1.47 1.64
CA SER A 368 -24.32 2.19 1.22
C SER A 368 -23.23 1.28 0.68
N LYS A 369 -23.17 0.02 1.13
CA LYS A 369 -22.16 -0.98 0.76
C LYS A 369 -20.70 -0.44 0.81
N VAL A 370 -20.42 0.56 1.66
CA VAL A 370 -19.10 1.21 1.76
C VAL A 370 -18.02 0.18 2.06
N ALA A 371 -18.29 -0.80 2.93
CA ALA A 371 -17.33 -1.85 3.26
C ALA A 371 -16.97 -2.70 2.03
N ALA A 372 -17.97 -3.04 1.19
CA ALA A 372 -17.72 -3.77 -0.06
C ALA A 372 -16.95 -2.91 -1.08
N CYS A 373 -17.24 -1.61 -1.16
CA CYS A 373 -16.49 -0.68 -2.02
C CYS A 373 -15.02 -0.60 -1.59
N ILE A 374 -14.75 -0.39 -0.30
CA ILE A 374 -13.37 -0.33 0.24
C ILE A 374 -12.67 -1.67 0.03
N GLY A 375 -13.33 -2.79 0.32
CA GLY A 375 -12.75 -4.11 0.14
C GLY A 375 -12.40 -4.41 -1.32
N THR A 376 -13.29 -4.10 -2.28
CA THR A 376 -13.03 -4.26 -3.72
C THR A 376 -11.89 -3.35 -4.18
N TYR A 377 -11.85 -2.10 -3.69
CA TYR A 377 -10.77 -1.15 -3.98
C TYR A 377 -9.42 -1.67 -3.47
N THR A 378 -9.36 -2.16 -2.24
CA THR A 378 -8.12 -2.70 -1.63
C THR A 378 -7.64 -3.97 -2.33
N LEU A 379 -8.57 -4.86 -2.73
CA LEU A 379 -8.25 -6.02 -3.57
C LEU A 379 -7.66 -5.59 -4.91
N GLY A 380 -8.25 -4.57 -5.55
CA GLY A 380 -7.74 -4.00 -6.79
C GLY A 380 -6.31 -3.47 -6.64
N MET A 381 -6.00 -2.80 -5.53
CA MET A 381 -4.63 -2.36 -5.20
C MET A 381 -3.67 -3.55 -5.10
N GLY A 382 -4.03 -4.60 -4.36
CA GLY A 382 -3.18 -5.78 -4.20
C GLY A 382 -2.91 -6.50 -5.53
N LEU A 383 -3.94 -6.64 -6.37
CA LEU A 383 -3.80 -7.18 -7.73
C LEU A 383 -2.88 -6.32 -8.61
N ALA A 384 -3.04 -4.99 -8.53
CA ALA A 384 -2.20 -4.05 -9.27
C ALA A 384 -0.73 -4.16 -8.87
N GLN A 385 -0.44 -4.25 -7.57
CA GLN A 385 0.91 -4.44 -7.06
C GLN A 385 1.50 -5.78 -7.52
N ALA A 386 0.72 -6.86 -7.48
CA ALA A 386 1.15 -8.17 -7.98
C ALA A 386 1.55 -8.12 -9.46
N ILE A 387 0.73 -7.48 -10.29
CA ILE A 387 1.02 -7.28 -11.72
C ILE A 387 2.26 -6.39 -11.89
N GLY A 388 2.36 -5.28 -11.15
CA GLY A 388 3.48 -4.35 -11.23
C GLY A 388 4.82 -5.01 -10.95
N TYR A 389 4.95 -5.76 -9.84
CA TYR A 389 6.19 -6.48 -9.53
C TYR A 389 6.52 -7.57 -10.55
N SER A 390 5.52 -8.28 -11.06
CA SER A 390 5.73 -9.25 -12.12
C SER A 390 6.28 -8.59 -13.39
N LEU A 391 5.70 -7.45 -13.79
CA LEU A 391 6.13 -6.70 -14.97
C LEU A 391 7.58 -6.22 -14.85
N ILE A 392 8.01 -5.72 -13.69
CA ILE A 392 9.41 -5.34 -13.45
C ILE A 392 10.34 -6.51 -13.78
N GLY A 393 10.08 -7.68 -13.22
CA GLY A 393 10.90 -8.86 -13.41
C GLY A 393 10.94 -9.30 -14.87
N TYR A 394 9.81 -9.30 -15.57
CA TYR A 394 9.75 -9.69 -16.98
C TYR A 394 10.43 -8.68 -17.91
N ILE A 395 10.28 -7.37 -17.65
CA ILE A 395 10.94 -6.34 -18.46
C ILE A 395 12.46 -6.44 -18.31
N LEU A 396 12.98 -6.58 -17.09
CA LEU A 396 14.41 -6.74 -16.83
C LEU A 396 14.97 -8.02 -17.48
N ALA A 397 14.25 -9.15 -17.36
CA ALA A 397 14.65 -10.41 -17.98
C ALA A 397 14.67 -10.32 -19.51
N TRP A 398 13.62 -9.71 -20.10
CA TRP A 398 13.55 -9.54 -21.56
C TRP A 398 14.63 -8.60 -22.10
N ALA A 399 15.01 -7.57 -21.34
CA ALA A 399 16.11 -6.68 -21.68
C ALA A 399 17.48 -7.35 -21.58
N GLY A 400 17.58 -8.50 -20.90
CA GLY A 400 18.83 -9.22 -20.69
C GLY A 400 19.65 -8.70 -19.50
N PHE A 401 18.98 -8.24 -18.43
CA PHE A 401 19.64 -7.76 -17.22
C PHE A 401 20.53 -8.86 -16.62
N ASP A 402 21.82 -8.54 -16.44
CA ASP A 402 22.81 -9.42 -15.82
C ASP A 402 23.10 -8.93 -14.39
N ALA A 403 22.62 -9.67 -13.42
CA ALA A 403 22.79 -9.35 -12.00
C ALA A 403 24.26 -9.45 -11.51
N MET A 404 25.11 -10.17 -12.24
CA MET A 404 26.52 -10.36 -11.88
C MET A 404 27.43 -9.25 -12.41
N SER A 405 26.90 -8.38 -13.28
CA SER A 405 27.64 -7.28 -13.89
C SER A 405 27.15 -5.93 -13.38
N MET A 406 28.07 -5.08 -12.93
CA MET A 406 27.78 -3.67 -12.67
C MET A 406 27.66 -2.85 -13.96
N GLU A 407 28.33 -3.27 -15.02
CA GLU A 407 28.23 -2.67 -16.36
C GLU A 407 27.15 -3.41 -17.16
N GLN A 408 26.03 -2.74 -17.37
CA GLN A 408 24.91 -3.27 -18.13
C GLN A 408 24.98 -2.84 -19.60
N SER A 409 24.41 -3.66 -20.48
CA SER A 409 24.29 -3.28 -21.89
C SER A 409 23.40 -2.04 -22.06
N GLU A 410 23.60 -1.30 -23.15
CA GLU A 410 22.80 -0.13 -23.48
C GLU A 410 21.29 -0.47 -23.59
N SER A 411 20.96 -1.68 -24.06
CA SER A 411 19.59 -2.19 -24.11
C SER A 411 18.96 -2.26 -22.71
N VAL A 412 19.72 -2.75 -21.72
CA VAL A 412 19.25 -2.85 -20.32
C VAL A 412 19.08 -1.47 -19.69
N LEU A 413 20.06 -0.56 -19.89
CA LEU A 413 19.98 0.80 -19.37
C LEU A 413 18.78 1.56 -19.94
N ASN A 414 18.52 1.40 -21.24
CA ASN A 414 17.35 1.95 -21.91
C ASN A 414 16.05 1.34 -21.38
N ALA A 415 16.02 0.03 -21.12
CA ALA A 415 14.85 -0.64 -20.55
C ALA A 415 14.58 -0.15 -19.13
N ILE A 416 15.59 -0.02 -18.26
CA ILE A 416 15.42 0.53 -16.90
C ILE A 416 14.92 1.98 -16.97
N THR A 417 15.53 2.81 -17.82
CA THR A 417 15.11 4.21 -18.00
C THR A 417 13.67 4.30 -18.47
N THR A 418 13.28 3.53 -19.47
CA THR A 418 11.90 3.50 -19.99
C THR A 418 10.92 3.00 -18.93
N THR A 419 11.30 1.99 -18.16
CA THR A 419 10.46 1.41 -17.11
C THR A 419 10.26 2.40 -15.96
N GLU A 420 11.26 3.22 -15.63
CA GLU A 420 11.14 4.26 -14.61
C GLU A 420 10.38 5.49 -15.08
N THR A 421 10.49 5.86 -16.37
CA THR A 421 9.92 7.12 -16.88
C THR A 421 8.64 6.91 -17.68
N ILE A 422 8.69 6.19 -18.79
CA ILE A 422 7.59 6.09 -19.77
C ILE A 422 6.48 5.12 -19.32
N VAL A 423 6.86 3.95 -18.82
CA VAL A 423 5.86 2.92 -18.46
C VAL A 423 4.87 3.42 -17.39
N PRO A 424 5.27 4.06 -16.28
CA PRO A 424 4.33 4.64 -15.32
C PRO A 424 3.46 5.73 -15.93
N ILE A 425 4.02 6.56 -16.83
CA ILE A 425 3.25 7.59 -17.54
C ILE A 425 2.11 6.97 -18.35
N LEU A 426 2.36 5.88 -19.09
CA LEU A 426 1.33 5.20 -19.87
C LEU A 426 0.21 4.66 -18.99
N PHE A 427 0.55 4.02 -17.86
CA PHE A 427 -0.45 3.54 -16.90
C PHE A 427 -1.22 4.70 -16.25
N MET A 428 -0.56 5.79 -15.87
CA MET A 428 -1.21 6.98 -15.32
C MET A 428 -2.12 7.66 -16.33
N ALA A 429 -1.69 7.78 -17.60
CA ALA A 429 -2.52 8.33 -18.67
C ALA A 429 -3.77 7.45 -18.91
N ALA A 430 -3.61 6.14 -18.97
CA ALA A 430 -4.73 5.21 -19.10
C ALA A 430 -5.69 5.29 -17.89
N SER A 431 -5.15 5.44 -16.68
CA SER A 431 -5.96 5.62 -15.47
C SER A 431 -6.72 6.96 -15.48
N ALA A 432 -6.10 8.03 -15.97
CA ALA A 432 -6.75 9.33 -16.16
C ALA A 432 -7.95 9.24 -17.11
N ILE A 433 -7.80 8.52 -18.22
CA ILE A 433 -8.89 8.26 -19.17
C ILE A 433 -10.07 7.57 -18.47
N ALA A 434 -9.81 6.54 -17.66
CA ALA A 434 -10.85 5.86 -16.91
C ALA A 434 -11.63 6.81 -15.99
N VAL A 435 -10.95 7.68 -15.25
CA VAL A 435 -11.60 8.68 -14.38
C VAL A 435 -12.38 9.71 -15.20
N ILE A 436 -11.84 10.17 -16.32
CA ILE A 436 -12.50 11.18 -17.16
C ILE A 436 -13.86 10.66 -17.67
N PHE A 437 -13.90 9.45 -18.16
CA PHE A 437 -15.10 8.93 -18.82
C PHE A 437 -16.07 8.21 -17.88
N LEU A 438 -15.60 7.52 -16.87
CA LEU A 438 -16.42 6.67 -16.01
C LEU A 438 -16.81 7.34 -14.69
N TYR A 439 -15.91 8.15 -14.08
CA TYR A 439 -16.25 8.85 -12.84
C TYR A 439 -16.90 10.19 -13.15
N ARG A 440 -18.23 10.23 -13.02
CA ARG A 440 -19.06 11.40 -13.36
C ARG A 440 -19.49 12.23 -12.14
N ILE A 441 -19.07 11.84 -10.93
CA ILE A 441 -19.38 12.61 -9.72
C ILE A 441 -18.59 13.92 -9.73
N THR A 442 -19.32 15.01 -9.68
CA THR A 442 -18.80 16.39 -9.60
C THR A 442 -19.25 17.01 -8.27
N PRO A 443 -18.60 18.08 -7.76
CA PRO A 443 -19.07 18.73 -6.54
C PRO A 443 -20.54 19.17 -6.59
N LYS A 444 -21.02 19.59 -7.76
CA LYS A 444 -22.41 20.04 -7.95
C LYS A 444 -23.41 18.89 -7.86
N ASN A 445 -23.21 17.82 -8.65
CA ASN A 445 -24.18 16.70 -8.65
C ASN A 445 -24.10 15.87 -7.36
N TYR A 446 -22.93 15.87 -6.69
CA TYR A 446 -22.78 15.25 -5.39
C TYR A 446 -23.56 15.99 -4.29
N ALA A 447 -23.51 17.33 -4.27
CA ALA A 447 -24.30 18.11 -3.31
C ALA A 447 -25.82 17.86 -3.49
N ALA A 448 -26.30 17.84 -4.73
CA ALA A 448 -27.70 17.51 -5.03
C ALA A 448 -28.07 16.07 -4.61
N LEU A 449 -27.16 15.10 -4.81
CA LEU A 449 -27.35 13.72 -4.35
C LEU A 449 -27.48 13.62 -2.83
N VAL A 450 -26.61 14.30 -2.08
CA VAL A 450 -26.62 14.28 -0.60
C VAL A 450 -27.93 14.89 -0.08
N GLU A 451 -28.34 16.04 -0.61
CA GLU A 451 -29.59 16.70 -0.26
C GLU A 451 -30.81 15.79 -0.52
N ALA A 452 -30.84 15.15 -1.70
CA ALA A 452 -31.91 14.21 -2.03
C ALA A 452 -31.89 12.95 -1.13
N LEU A 453 -30.70 12.46 -0.75
CA LEU A 453 -30.55 11.33 0.16
C LEU A 453 -31.06 11.66 1.56
N GLU A 454 -30.75 12.85 2.09
CA GLU A 454 -31.24 13.32 3.38
C GLU A 454 -32.77 13.47 3.37
N ALA A 455 -33.35 14.11 2.33
CA ALA A 455 -34.80 14.23 2.17
C ALA A 455 -35.49 12.85 2.11
N LYS A 456 -34.92 11.90 1.36
CA LYS A 456 -35.39 10.52 1.29
C LYS A 456 -35.37 9.81 2.64
N LYS A 457 -34.32 10.02 3.45
CA LYS A 457 -34.21 9.46 4.82
C LYS A 457 -35.25 10.04 5.77
N GLU A 458 -35.60 11.30 5.60
CA GLU A 458 -36.61 11.99 6.38
C GLU A 458 -38.05 11.73 5.90
N GLY A 459 -38.23 10.96 4.82
CA GLY A 459 -39.55 10.69 4.21
C GLY A 459 -40.17 11.89 3.51
N LYS A 460 -39.37 12.90 3.15
CA LYS A 460 -39.77 14.09 2.41
C LYS A 460 -39.72 13.85 0.89
N GLU A 461 -40.45 14.68 0.12
CA GLU A 461 -40.28 14.72 -1.30
C GLU A 461 -38.87 15.13 -1.70
N TYR A 462 -38.29 14.47 -2.70
CA TYR A 462 -36.96 14.77 -3.22
C TYR A 462 -36.97 14.81 -4.75
N SER A 463 -36.08 15.62 -5.32
CA SER A 463 -35.83 15.67 -6.77
C SER A 463 -34.55 14.93 -7.11
N THR A 464 -34.49 14.32 -8.30
CA THR A 464 -33.24 13.76 -8.86
C THR A 464 -32.56 14.72 -9.81
N GLU A 465 -33.12 15.93 -9.99
CA GLU A 465 -32.58 16.95 -10.87
C GLU A 465 -31.13 17.32 -10.50
N GLY A 466 -30.24 17.31 -11.48
CA GLY A 466 -28.84 17.64 -11.31
C GLY A 466 -27.89 16.46 -11.02
N PHE A 467 -28.42 15.24 -10.77
CA PHE A 467 -27.60 14.04 -10.65
C PHE A 467 -28.19 12.79 -11.37
N GLU A 468 -29.11 13.00 -12.29
CA GLU A 468 -29.74 11.93 -13.10
C GLU A 468 -28.71 11.06 -13.83
N GLU A 469 -27.61 11.66 -14.28
CA GLU A 469 -26.51 10.94 -14.94
C GLU A 469 -25.79 9.92 -14.04
N LEU A 470 -25.98 10.00 -12.72
CA LEU A 470 -25.40 9.08 -11.76
C LEU A 470 -26.31 7.87 -11.50
N LEU A 471 -27.59 7.97 -11.83
CA LEU A 471 -28.60 6.93 -11.65
C LEU A 471 -28.63 5.98 -12.84
#